data_87acb595c792792f3b7067bbb38c21c2
#
_entry.id   87acb595c792792f3b7067bbb38c21c2
#
_cell.length_a   1.000
_cell.length_b   1.000
_cell.length_c   1.000
_cell.angle_alpha   90.00
_cell.angle_beta   90.00
_cell.angle_gamma   90.00
#
_symmetry.space_group_name_H-M   'P 1'
#
loop_
_entity.id
_entity.type
_entity.pdbx_description
1 polymer ?
#
loop_
_entity_poly.entity_id
_entity_poly.type
_entity_poly.pdbx_seq_one_letter_code
_entity_poly.pdbx_strand_id
1 'polypeptide(L)'
;MKCLKKFAWVKLSRYEIPLHAKGIMIYFLRLASRAAFRKGTARYCGHINAVDVGSWVGGMVGLKSILEVKKRRDALEIMDELQMLGYITYTLDSSTKILTYKISDWVLKCSGKACKEGNNIYTTPDYGFLCMPRNITERLVEMGHKFGEADAWLDLWCHTVYRDKGNAFSFLAPAVQYGKFSSVLTLETLGKRWKWEKTKVWRFFQFYCAYFPLHRLPGSFGCVIYNRCYPTQDECDDPSDEEIMRILELIRIKARNTHTEGADNERINRFVAWKSRKVIQELEDEYTKEEIQ
;
A
#
# COMPACT_ATOMS: atom_id res chain seq x y z
N MET A 1 7.53 15.19 -17.61
CA MET A 1 6.45 14.74 -16.74
C MET A 1 7.00 14.49 -15.33
N LYS A 2 6.47 15.16 -14.33
CA LYS A 2 6.88 14.97 -12.94
C LYS A 2 6.33 13.64 -12.44
N CYS A 3 7.16 12.85 -11.79
CA CYS A 3 6.74 11.55 -11.28
C CYS A 3 5.87 11.75 -10.03
N LEU A 4 4.64 11.29 -10.05
CA LEU A 4 3.72 11.33 -8.90
C LEU A 4 4.23 10.50 -7.72
N LYS A 5 5.11 9.53 -7.96
CA LYS A 5 5.82 8.75 -6.93
C LYS A 5 7.09 9.47 -6.47
N LYS A 6 6.98 10.69 -6.01
CA LYS A 6 8.09 11.52 -5.56
C LYS A 6 8.94 10.87 -4.44
N PHE A 7 8.30 10.14 -3.55
CA PHE A 7 8.97 9.49 -2.44
C PHE A 7 9.05 7.98 -2.62
N ALA A 8 10.18 7.40 -2.22
CA ALA A 8 10.37 5.95 -2.23
C ALA A 8 9.54 5.21 -1.15
N TRP A 9 8.82 5.93 -0.32
CA TRP A 9 8.02 5.42 0.78
C TRP A 9 6.65 6.10 0.82
N VAL A 10 5.71 5.47 1.50
CA VAL A 10 4.36 5.98 1.76
C VAL A 10 4.08 5.99 3.27
N LYS A 11 3.20 6.91 3.70
CA LYS A 11 2.64 6.89 5.05
C LYS A 11 1.45 5.93 5.09
N LEU A 12 1.46 5.03 6.07
CA LEU A 12 0.33 4.17 6.39
C LEU A 12 -0.11 4.48 7.81
N SER A 13 -1.30 5.02 7.97
CA SER A 13 -1.90 5.19 9.29
C SER A 13 -2.11 3.81 9.92
N ARG A 14 -1.72 3.64 11.18
CA ARG A 14 -1.92 2.38 11.90
C ARG A 14 -3.38 2.06 12.10
N TYR A 15 -4.19 3.09 12.20
CA TYR A 15 -5.65 2.96 12.32
C TYR A 15 -6.29 2.35 11.07
N GLU A 16 -5.71 2.58 9.90
CA GLU A 16 -6.23 2.08 8.62
C GLU A 16 -5.85 0.63 8.31
N ILE A 17 -4.99 0.00 9.11
CA ILE A 17 -4.57 -1.39 8.87
C ILE A 17 -5.76 -2.33 9.03
N PRO A 18 -6.11 -3.12 8.00
CA PRO A 18 -7.25 -4.04 8.04
C PRO A 18 -6.91 -5.29 8.86
N LEU A 19 -6.91 -5.19 10.18
CA LEU A 19 -6.47 -6.24 11.12
C LEU A 19 -7.18 -7.60 10.95
N HIS A 20 -8.37 -7.60 10.36
CA HIS A 20 -9.17 -8.80 10.07
C HIS A 20 -8.81 -9.47 8.73
N ALA A 21 -8.07 -8.78 7.85
CA ALA A 21 -7.70 -9.31 6.54
C ALA A 21 -6.68 -10.45 6.66
N LYS A 22 -6.76 -11.42 5.76
CA LYS A 22 -5.83 -12.56 5.69
C LYS A 22 -4.69 -12.26 4.72
N GLY A 23 -3.48 -12.66 5.06
CA GLY A 23 -2.30 -12.52 4.22
C GLY A 23 -1.04 -12.45 5.08
N ILE A 24 0.13 -12.67 4.49
CA ILE A 24 1.39 -12.62 5.24
C ILE A 24 1.73 -11.19 5.69
N MET A 25 1.32 -10.19 4.92
CA MET A 25 1.61 -8.79 5.24
C MET A 25 0.86 -8.28 6.47
N ILE A 26 -0.25 -8.91 6.89
CA ILE A 26 -0.89 -8.51 8.15
C ILE A 26 0.02 -8.77 9.35
N TYR A 27 0.71 -9.91 9.35
CA TYR A 27 1.66 -10.25 10.41
C TYR A 27 2.88 -9.33 10.38
N PHE A 28 3.39 -9.02 9.19
CA PHE A 28 4.44 -8.03 9.01
C PHE A 28 4.03 -6.65 9.58
N LEU A 29 2.85 -6.16 9.25
CA LEU A 29 2.34 -4.87 9.73
C LEU A 29 2.14 -4.86 11.25
N ARG A 30 1.70 -5.96 11.85
CA ARG A 30 1.59 -6.13 13.32
C ARG A 30 2.97 -6.05 13.98
N LEU A 31 3.97 -6.75 13.43
CA LEU A 31 5.35 -6.68 13.92
C LEU A 31 5.93 -5.27 13.77
N ALA A 32 5.76 -4.65 12.60
CA ALA A 32 6.22 -3.29 12.34
C ALA A 32 5.56 -2.26 13.27
N SER A 33 4.28 -2.45 13.59
CA SER A 33 3.56 -1.58 14.53
C SER A 33 4.06 -1.69 15.97
N ARG A 34 4.74 -2.77 16.33
CA ARG A 34 5.30 -3.00 17.66
C ARG A 34 6.81 -2.80 17.73
N ALA A 35 7.48 -2.62 16.61
CA ALA A 35 8.91 -2.37 16.59
C ALA A 35 9.24 -0.99 17.20
N ALA A 36 10.40 -0.88 17.84
CA ALA A 36 10.85 0.35 18.45
C ALA A 36 11.07 1.44 17.40
N PHE A 37 10.53 2.61 17.64
CA PHE A 37 10.71 3.77 16.75
C PHE A 37 11.95 4.60 17.10
N ARG A 38 12.58 4.34 18.25
CA ARG A 38 13.85 4.94 18.69
C ARG A 38 14.71 3.92 19.42
N LYS A 39 16.01 4.20 19.53
CA LYS A 39 16.93 3.39 20.33
C LYS A 39 16.60 3.50 21.81
N GLY A 40 16.80 2.41 22.54
CA GLY A 40 16.59 2.36 23.97
C GLY A 40 16.89 1.00 24.56
N THR A 41 16.29 0.70 25.70
CA THR A 41 16.45 -0.58 26.39
C THR A 41 15.08 -1.17 26.74
N ALA A 42 14.99 -2.50 26.72
CA ALA A 42 13.83 -3.25 27.19
C ALA A 42 14.25 -4.26 28.26
N ARG A 43 13.56 -4.27 29.39
CA ARG A 43 13.77 -5.28 30.42
C ARG A 43 12.88 -6.49 30.14
N TYR A 44 13.49 -7.66 30.03
CA TYR A 44 12.78 -8.92 29.87
C TYR A 44 13.51 -10.05 30.60
N CYS A 45 12.79 -10.87 31.37
CA CYS A 45 13.33 -11.98 32.18
C CYS A 45 14.52 -11.59 33.07
N GLY A 46 14.49 -10.40 33.69
CA GLY A 46 15.57 -9.88 34.52
C GLY A 46 16.75 -9.26 33.74
N HIS A 47 16.83 -9.43 32.44
CA HIS A 47 17.89 -8.88 31.59
C HIS A 47 17.49 -7.52 31.02
N ILE A 48 18.47 -6.61 30.94
CA ILE A 48 18.34 -5.33 30.23
C ILE A 48 18.92 -5.54 28.83
N ASN A 49 18.08 -5.43 27.82
CA ASN A 49 18.44 -5.66 26.43
C ASN A 49 18.48 -4.31 25.69
N ALA A 50 19.54 -4.07 24.92
CA ALA A 50 19.58 -2.96 24.00
C ALA A 50 18.59 -3.20 22.86
N VAL A 51 17.83 -2.17 22.48
CA VAL A 51 16.84 -2.24 21.42
C VAL A 51 17.15 -1.16 20.40
N ASP A 52 17.43 -1.59 19.19
CA ASP A 52 17.61 -0.70 18.05
C ASP A 52 16.28 -0.28 17.43
N VAL A 53 16.32 0.78 16.63
CA VAL A 53 15.17 1.22 15.82
C VAL A 53 14.75 0.11 14.86
N GLY A 54 13.43 -0.14 14.77
CA GLY A 54 12.88 -1.22 13.98
C GLY A 54 12.97 -2.60 14.62
N SER A 55 13.48 -2.70 15.87
CA SER A 55 13.59 -3.96 16.60
C SER A 55 12.56 -4.07 17.71
N TRP A 56 12.36 -5.29 18.17
CA TRP A 56 11.55 -5.61 19.34
C TRP A 56 12.21 -6.74 20.13
N VAL A 57 12.13 -6.65 21.45
CA VAL A 57 12.66 -7.65 22.39
C VAL A 57 11.55 -8.07 23.33
N GLY A 58 11.43 -9.36 23.54
CA GLY A 58 10.44 -9.94 24.47
C GLY A 58 10.53 -11.45 24.50
N GLY A 59 9.39 -12.13 24.60
CA GLY A 59 9.31 -13.58 24.60
C GLY A 59 8.14 -14.09 23.77
N MET A 60 8.02 -15.42 23.73
CA MET A 60 7.03 -16.12 22.91
C MET A 60 5.58 -15.70 23.24
N VAL A 61 5.26 -15.37 24.49
CA VAL A 61 3.92 -14.90 24.86
C VAL A 61 3.62 -13.57 24.19
N GLY A 62 4.56 -12.61 24.27
CA GLY A 62 4.44 -11.31 23.62
C GLY A 62 4.34 -11.44 22.09
N LEU A 63 5.18 -12.30 21.47
CA LEU A 63 5.12 -12.55 20.03
C LEU A 63 3.74 -13.09 19.60
N LYS A 64 3.23 -14.11 20.30
CA LYS A 64 1.89 -14.66 20.00
C LYS A 64 0.79 -13.60 20.13
N SER A 65 0.89 -12.73 21.12
CA SER A 65 -0.05 -11.62 21.28
C SER A 65 0.04 -10.62 20.12
N ILE A 66 1.24 -10.28 19.66
CA ILE A 66 1.44 -9.38 18.51
C ILE A 66 0.86 -9.99 17.23
N LEU A 67 1.15 -11.27 16.99
CA LEU A 67 0.70 -11.98 15.79
C LEU A 67 -0.78 -12.41 15.88
N GLU A 68 -1.41 -12.33 17.07
CA GLU A 68 -2.76 -12.82 17.37
C GLU A 68 -2.94 -14.31 17.06
N VAL A 69 -1.93 -15.11 17.40
CA VAL A 69 -1.96 -16.56 17.25
C VAL A 69 -1.92 -17.27 18.60
N LYS A 70 -2.56 -18.44 18.68
CA LYS A 70 -2.66 -19.20 19.93
C LYS A 70 -1.47 -20.13 20.16
N LYS A 71 -0.97 -20.78 19.10
CA LYS A 71 0.05 -21.81 19.19
C LYS A 71 1.45 -21.23 18.93
N ARG A 72 2.45 -21.75 19.66
CA ARG A 72 3.86 -21.41 19.44
C ARG A 72 4.33 -21.79 18.03
N ARG A 73 3.91 -22.95 17.54
CA ARG A 73 4.30 -23.42 16.20
C ARG A 73 3.86 -22.43 15.12
N ASP A 74 2.60 -22.01 15.15
CA ASP A 74 2.05 -21.09 14.17
C ASP A 74 2.79 -19.74 14.18
N ALA A 75 3.18 -19.26 15.38
CA ALA A 75 3.98 -18.04 15.49
C ALA A 75 5.37 -18.19 14.86
N LEU A 76 6.04 -19.32 15.07
CA LEU A 76 7.35 -19.57 14.48
C LEU A 76 7.28 -19.76 12.96
N GLU A 77 6.30 -20.51 12.46
CA GLU A 77 6.05 -20.67 11.03
C GLU A 77 5.86 -19.32 10.32
N ILE A 78 5.12 -18.40 10.92
CA ILE A 78 4.96 -17.03 10.39
C ILE A 78 6.28 -16.27 10.41
N MET A 79 7.06 -16.37 11.49
CA MET A 79 8.35 -15.69 11.58
C MET A 79 9.36 -16.24 10.57
N ASP A 80 9.39 -17.56 10.38
CA ASP A 80 10.24 -18.22 9.38
C ASP A 80 9.86 -17.80 7.97
N GLU A 81 8.56 -17.75 7.64
CA GLU A 81 8.07 -17.28 6.35
C GLU A 81 8.44 -15.82 6.09
N LEU A 82 8.22 -14.93 7.06
CA LEU A 82 8.61 -13.52 6.94
C LEU A 82 10.13 -13.33 6.81
N GLN A 83 10.93 -14.15 7.50
CA GLN A 83 12.38 -14.14 7.37
C GLN A 83 12.83 -14.67 6.02
N MET A 84 12.25 -15.76 5.54
CA MET A 84 12.52 -16.31 4.20
C MET A 84 12.20 -15.29 3.10
N LEU A 85 11.10 -14.54 3.25
CA LEU A 85 10.72 -13.46 2.36
C LEU A 85 11.58 -12.19 2.55
N GLY A 86 12.51 -12.18 3.51
CA GLY A 86 13.43 -11.07 3.75
C GLY A 86 12.83 -9.83 4.41
N TYR A 87 11.64 -9.94 5.01
CA TYR A 87 10.98 -8.82 5.69
C TYR A 87 11.50 -8.56 7.10
N ILE A 88 11.98 -9.60 7.76
CA ILE A 88 12.51 -9.52 9.11
C ILE A 88 13.75 -10.39 9.25
N THR A 89 14.48 -10.14 10.32
CA THR A 89 15.40 -11.13 10.91
C THR A 89 14.95 -11.36 12.35
N TYR A 90 15.04 -12.60 12.85
CA TYR A 90 14.74 -12.87 14.23
C TYR A 90 15.67 -13.91 14.84
N THR A 91 15.80 -13.86 16.16
CA THR A 91 16.54 -14.83 16.96
C THR A 91 15.72 -15.24 18.19
N LEU A 92 15.81 -16.49 18.55
CA LEU A 92 15.23 -17.03 19.78
C LEU A 92 16.34 -17.74 20.54
N ASP A 93 16.78 -17.15 21.64
CA ASP A 93 17.74 -17.77 22.55
C ASP A 93 17.05 -18.87 23.37
N SER A 94 17.53 -20.10 23.22
CA SER A 94 16.97 -21.25 23.91
C SER A 94 17.26 -21.26 25.42
N SER A 95 18.32 -20.58 25.87
CA SER A 95 18.71 -20.49 27.28
C SER A 95 17.91 -19.45 28.03
N THR A 96 17.89 -18.22 27.53
CA THR A 96 17.21 -17.08 28.17
C THR A 96 15.74 -16.95 27.80
N LYS A 97 15.30 -17.68 26.76
CA LYS A 97 13.96 -17.57 26.17
C LYS A 97 13.66 -16.19 25.59
N ILE A 98 14.69 -15.38 25.41
CA ILE A 98 14.56 -14.06 24.80
C ILE A 98 14.39 -14.23 23.30
N LEU A 99 13.38 -13.56 22.76
CA LEU A 99 13.13 -13.45 21.34
C LEU A 99 13.34 -12.01 20.91
N THR A 100 14.14 -11.83 19.87
CA THR A 100 14.39 -10.53 19.27
C THR A 100 14.07 -10.61 17.79
N TYR A 101 13.35 -9.64 17.25
CA TYR A 101 13.23 -9.45 15.82
C TYR A 101 13.59 -8.05 15.39
N LYS A 102 13.98 -7.89 14.15
CA LYS A 102 14.28 -6.62 13.51
C LYS A 102 13.60 -6.57 12.14
N ILE A 103 12.91 -5.46 11.87
CA ILE A 103 12.28 -5.19 10.57
C ILE A 103 13.37 -4.81 9.57
N SER A 104 13.39 -5.48 8.41
CA SER A 104 14.21 -5.09 7.28
C SER A 104 13.68 -3.77 6.68
N ASP A 105 14.57 -2.99 6.05
CA ASP A 105 14.21 -1.76 5.36
C ASP A 105 13.40 -0.75 6.21
N TRP A 106 13.62 -0.75 7.53
CA TRP A 106 12.97 0.18 8.43
C TRP A 106 13.26 1.63 8.06
N VAL A 107 12.21 2.42 7.80
CA VAL A 107 12.36 3.83 7.45
C VAL A 107 12.38 4.68 8.72
N LEU A 108 13.55 5.20 9.07
CA LEU A 108 13.80 5.97 10.29
C LEU A 108 12.93 7.23 10.47
N LYS A 109 12.33 7.74 9.39
CA LYS A 109 11.50 8.96 9.41
C LYS A 109 10.11 8.75 10.01
N CYS A 110 9.78 7.54 10.45
CA CYS A 110 8.52 7.26 11.15
C CYS A 110 8.40 7.90 12.53
N SER A 111 9.51 8.28 13.14
CA SER A 111 9.51 8.95 14.42
C SER A 111 9.20 10.44 14.23
N GLY A 112 7.93 10.82 14.31
CA GLY A 112 7.55 12.22 14.36
C GLY A 112 8.19 12.93 15.57
N LYS A 113 8.24 14.25 15.53
CA LYS A 113 8.76 15.12 16.61
C LYS A 113 8.06 14.89 17.97
N ALA A 114 6.86 14.31 17.96
CA ALA A 114 6.04 14.02 19.15
C ALA A 114 6.62 12.99 20.12
N CYS A 115 7.67 12.23 19.73
CA CYS A 115 8.23 11.17 20.55
C CYS A 115 9.52 11.59 21.30
N LYS A 116 9.73 12.87 21.53
CA LYS A 116 10.94 13.35 22.23
C LYS A 116 10.89 13.20 23.74
N GLU A 117 9.72 13.03 24.32
CA GLU A 117 9.52 12.97 25.76
C GLU A 117 9.11 11.57 26.22
N GLY A 118 9.76 11.08 27.24
CA GLY A 118 9.48 9.81 27.90
C GLY A 118 10.40 8.64 27.50
N ASN A 119 10.49 7.66 28.39
CA ASN A 119 11.34 6.46 28.26
C ASN A 119 10.75 5.38 27.35
N ASN A 120 9.51 5.57 26.87
CA ASN A 120 8.86 4.57 26.04
C ASN A 120 9.46 4.55 24.63
N ILE A 121 10.00 3.37 24.23
CA ILE A 121 10.60 3.13 22.91
C ILE A 121 9.60 2.48 21.94
N TYR A 122 8.45 2.05 22.42
CA TYR A 122 7.39 1.42 21.66
C TYR A 122 6.18 2.34 21.56
N THR A 123 5.50 2.32 20.41
CA THR A 123 4.23 3.03 20.28
C THR A 123 3.08 2.25 20.90
N THR A 124 2.02 2.96 21.30
CA THR A 124 0.72 2.36 21.56
C THR A 124 0.12 1.77 20.26
N PRO A 125 -0.63 0.66 20.34
CA PRO A 125 -1.43 0.19 19.21
C PRO A 125 -2.31 1.30 18.65
N ASP A 126 -2.54 1.26 17.34
CA ASP A 126 -3.48 2.12 16.60
C ASP A 126 -3.16 3.63 16.64
N TYR A 127 -1.97 4.01 17.11
CA TYR A 127 -1.54 5.40 17.14
C TYR A 127 -0.39 5.67 16.18
N GLY A 128 -0.49 6.78 15.44
CA GLY A 128 0.54 7.23 14.52
C GLY A 128 0.52 6.50 13.18
N PHE A 129 1.64 6.50 12.48
CA PHE A 129 1.77 5.93 11.14
C PHE A 129 3.05 5.12 11.00
N LEU A 130 3.04 4.25 9.99
CA LEU A 130 4.22 3.52 9.50
C LEU A 130 4.67 4.15 8.18
N CYS A 131 5.99 4.23 7.97
CA CYS A 131 6.53 4.52 6.65
C CYS A 131 6.84 3.20 5.96
N MET A 132 6.12 2.91 4.87
CA MET A 132 6.31 1.70 4.09
C MET A 132 7.09 2.01 2.82
N PRO A 133 8.16 1.24 2.52
CA PRO A 133 8.76 1.30 1.20
C PRO A 133 7.73 0.98 0.13
N ARG A 134 7.70 1.76 -0.97
CA ARG A 134 6.71 1.53 -2.05
C ARG A 134 6.86 0.17 -2.73
N ASN A 135 8.05 -0.37 -2.73
CA ASN A 135 8.37 -1.66 -3.33
C ASN A 135 8.24 -2.85 -2.38
N ILE A 136 7.65 -2.65 -1.18
CA ILE A 136 7.63 -3.71 -0.17
C ILE A 136 6.89 -4.96 -0.64
N THR A 137 5.81 -4.79 -1.40
CA THR A 137 5.01 -5.89 -1.94
C THR A 137 5.61 -6.52 -3.21
N GLU A 138 6.59 -5.86 -3.85
CA GLU A 138 7.26 -6.40 -5.04
C GLU A 138 7.97 -7.73 -4.74
N ARG A 139 8.51 -7.90 -3.53
CA ARG A 139 9.11 -9.18 -3.10
C ARG A 139 8.14 -10.35 -3.20
N LEU A 140 6.87 -10.13 -2.82
CA LEU A 140 5.84 -11.18 -2.94
C LEU A 140 5.58 -11.54 -4.40
N VAL A 141 5.57 -10.53 -5.28
CA VAL A 141 5.36 -10.73 -6.72
C VAL A 141 6.55 -11.47 -7.34
N GLU A 142 7.77 -11.06 -7.03
CA GLU A 142 9.02 -11.65 -7.53
C GLU A 142 9.16 -13.13 -7.09
N MET A 143 8.83 -13.42 -5.83
CA MET A 143 8.83 -14.78 -5.31
C MET A 143 7.62 -15.61 -5.75
N GLY A 144 6.74 -15.02 -6.52
CA GLY A 144 5.54 -15.68 -7.00
C GLY A 144 4.58 -16.08 -5.89
N HIS A 145 4.54 -15.35 -4.78
CA HIS A 145 3.61 -15.59 -3.68
C HIS A 145 2.17 -15.32 -4.11
N LYS A 146 1.23 -16.16 -3.66
CA LYS A 146 -0.21 -15.92 -3.86
C LYS A 146 -0.70 -14.98 -2.77
N PHE A 147 -1.17 -13.80 -3.16
CA PHE A 147 -1.61 -12.78 -2.22
C PHE A 147 -2.82 -13.22 -1.39
N GLY A 148 -2.79 -12.88 -0.12
CA GLY A 148 -3.99 -12.75 0.70
C GLY A 148 -4.64 -11.38 0.53
N GLU A 149 -5.73 -11.11 1.24
CA GLU A 149 -6.43 -9.82 1.16
C GLU A 149 -5.60 -8.68 1.75
N ALA A 150 -4.89 -8.92 2.86
CA ALA A 150 -4.00 -7.93 3.46
C ALA A 150 -2.83 -7.56 2.55
N ASP A 151 -2.33 -8.55 1.79
CA ASP A 151 -1.23 -8.34 0.85
C ASP A 151 -1.68 -7.45 -0.31
N ALA A 152 -2.87 -7.72 -0.87
CA ALA A 152 -3.47 -6.92 -1.93
C ALA A 152 -3.83 -5.50 -1.44
N TRP A 153 -4.35 -5.39 -0.22
CA TRP A 153 -4.66 -4.10 0.40
C TRP A 153 -3.39 -3.24 0.55
N LEU A 154 -2.32 -3.82 1.10
CA LEU A 154 -1.05 -3.11 1.25
C LEU A 154 -0.42 -2.78 -0.11
N ASP A 155 -0.55 -3.67 -1.09
CA ASP A 155 -0.08 -3.45 -2.44
C ASP A 155 -0.73 -2.20 -3.08
N LEU A 156 -2.05 -2.07 -2.98
CA LEU A 156 -2.75 -0.88 -3.44
C LEU A 156 -2.29 0.38 -2.68
N TRP A 157 -2.14 0.28 -1.36
CA TRP A 157 -1.68 1.40 -0.55
C TRP A 157 -0.29 1.89 -0.94
N CYS A 158 0.66 0.97 -1.12
CA CYS A 158 2.03 1.29 -1.51
C CYS A 158 2.14 1.88 -2.92
N HIS A 159 1.20 1.54 -3.79
CA HIS A 159 1.12 2.05 -5.15
C HIS A 159 0.24 3.29 -5.30
N THR A 160 -0.35 3.79 -4.22
CA THR A 160 -1.08 5.05 -4.24
C THR A 160 -0.12 6.21 -4.48
N VAL A 161 -0.39 7.04 -5.47
CA VAL A 161 0.26 8.33 -5.68
C VAL A 161 -0.51 9.39 -4.92
N TYR A 162 0.18 10.36 -4.35
CA TYR A 162 -0.46 11.39 -3.57
C TYR A 162 -0.29 12.77 -4.17
N ARG A 163 -1.20 13.65 -3.82
CA ARG A 163 -1.26 15.03 -4.21
C ARG A 163 -0.30 15.90 -3.36
N ASP A 164 0.53 16.72 -4.01
CA ASP A 164 1.46 17.64 -3.34
C ASP A 164 1.24 19.04 -3.92
N LYS A 165 0.81 20.00 -3.11
CA LYS A 165 0.54 21.39 -3.52
C LYS A 165 1.71 22.09 -4.21
N GLY A 166 2.93 21.69 -3.94
CA GLY A 166 4.14 22.29 -4.52
C GLY A 166 4.56 21.71 -5.86
N ASN A 167 3.84 20.72 -6.40
CA ASN A 167 4.20 20.05 -7.64
C ASN A 167 2.96 19.83 -8.49
N ALA A 168 3.06 20.20 -9.75
CA ALA A 168 2.09 19.79 -10.75
C ALA A 168 1.95 18.27 -10.71
N PHE A 169 0.75 17.77 -10.57
CA PHE A 169 0.44 16.36 -10.44
C PHE A 169 -0.88 16.06 -11.14
N SER A 170 -1.14 14.78 -11.29
CA SER A 170 -2.35 14.29 -11.90
C SER A 170 -3.59 14.65 -11.07
N PHE A 171 -4.63 15.09 -11.74
CA PHE A 171 -5.98 15.21 -11.20
C PHE A 171 -6.58 13.87 -10.76
N LEU A 172 -5.93 12.75 -11.08
CA LEU A 172 -6.33 11.41 -10.65
C LEU A 172 -5.72 11.00 -9.30
N ALA A 173 -4.98 11.86 -8.62
CA ALA A 173 -4.49 11.57 -7.28
C ALA A 173 -5.54 11.89 -6.21
N PRO A 174 -5.65 11.15 -5.10
CA PRO A 174 -4.85 9.97 -4.75
C PRO A 174 -5.36 8.69 -5.44
N ALA A 175 -4.69 8.22 -6.45
CA ALA A 175 -5.06 7.03 -7.20
C ALA A 175 -3.96 5.96 -7.18
N VAL A 176 -4.35 4.70 -7.33
CA VAL A 176 -3.41 3.60 -7.45
C VAL A 176 -2.76 3.61 -8.82
N GLN A 177 -1.43 3.57 -8.86
CA GLN A 177 -0.67 3.65 -10.09
C GLN A 177 0.45 2.61 -10.12
N TYR A 178 0.36 1.66 -11.06
CA TYR A 178 1.43 0.71 -11.35
C TYR A 178 2.22 1.20 -12.57
N GLY A 179 3.55 1.11 -12.47
CA GLY A 179 4.44 1.65 -13.50
C GLY A 179 4.66 3.16 -13.36
N LYS A 180 5.14 3.81 -14.41
CA LYS A 180 5.56 5.21 -14.32
C LYS A 180 4.39 6.20 -14.46
N PHE A 181 3.36 5.88 -15.24
CA PHE A 181 2.42 6.90 -15.69
C PHE A 181 1.00 6.38 -15.96
N SER A 182 0.56 5.28 -15.37
CA SER A 182 -0.77 4.76 -15.65
C SER A 182 -1.57 4.54 -14.38
N SER A 183 -2.62 5.34 -14.20
CA SER A 183 -3.67 5.11 -13.21
C SER A 183 -4.81 4.25 -13.77
N VAL A 184 -4.79 3.94 -15.07
CA VAL A 184 -5.78 3.04 -15.68
C VAL A 184 -5.30 1.61 -15.54
N LEU A 185 -6.08 0.83 -14.80
CA LEU A 185 -5.79 -0.56 -14.45
C LEU A 185 -6.86 -1.49 -15.04
N THR A 186 -6.57 -2.78 -15.05
CA THR A 186 -7.58 -3.81 -15.35
C THR A 186 -7.64 -4.82 -14.22
N LEU A 187 -8.81 -5.40 -14.00
CA LEU A 187 -8.96 -6.48 -13.01
C LEU A 187 -8.10 -7.70 -13.37
N GLU A 188 -7.85 -7.91 -14.65
CA GLU A 188 -6.97 -8.98 -15.13
C GLU A 188 -5.51 -8.73 -14.76
N THR A 189 -5.01 -7.50 -14.93
CA THR A 189 -3.65 -7.12 -14.53
C THR A 189 -3.44 -7.32 -13.04
N LEU A 190 -4.41 -6.90 -12.21
CA LEU A 190 -4.38 -7.12 -10.77
C LEU A 190 -4.47 -8.60 -10.41
N GLY A 191 -5.34 -9.34 -11.10
CA GLY A 191 -5.46 -10.78 -10.91
C GLY A 191 -4.14 -11.53 -11.20
N LYS A 192 -3.46 -11.20 -12.30
CA LYS A 192 -2.13 -11.75 -12.63
C LYS A 192 -1.10 -11.42 -11.55
N ARG A 193 -1.08 -10.16 -11.07
CA ARG A 193 -0.15 -9.70 -10.05
C ARG A 193 -0.35 -10.42 -8.70
N TRP A 194 -1.61 -10.57 -8.27
CA TRP A 194 -1.97 -11.18 -6.99
C TRP A 194 -2.18 -12.69 -7.05
N LYS A 195 -2.09 -13.29 -8.23
CA LYS A 195 -2.46 -14.68 -8.51
C LYS A 195 -3.90 -15.00 -8.10
N TRP A 196 -4.81 -14.10 -8.46
CA TRP A 196 -6.25 -14.24 -8.23
C TRP A 196 -7.03 -14.31 -9.54
N GLU A 197 -8.13 -15.05 -9.46
CA GLU A 197 -9.16 -14.97 -10.51
C GLU A 197 -9.83 -13.59 -10.52
N LYS A 198 -10.23 -13.14 -11.70
CA LYS A 198 -10.89 -11.83 -11.91
C LYS A 198 -12.10 -11.61 -10.99
N THR A 199 -12.87 -12.66 -10.73
CA THR A 199 -14.03 -12.63 -9.82
C THR A 199 -13.62 -12.35 -8.38
N LYS A 200 -12.47 -12.91 -7.93
CA LYS A 200 -11.94 -12.63 -6.59
C LYS A 200 -11.47 -11.19 -6.47
N VAL A 201 -10.80 -10.66 -7.50
CA VAL A 201 -10.39 -9.25 -7.55
C VAL A 201 -11.61 -8.34 -7.44
N TRP A 202 -12.69 -8.64 -8.20
CA TRP A 202 -13.91 -7.88 -8.13
C TRP A 202 -14.56 -7.89 -6.74
N ARG A 203 -14.68 -9.06 -6.10
CA ARG A 203 -15.23 -9.20 -4.73
C ARG A 203 -14.41 -8.43 -3.71
N PHE A 204 -13.09 -8.40 -3.86
CA PHE A 204 -12.22 -7.61 -3.01
C PHE A 204 -12.57 -6.13 -3.06
N PHE A 205 -12.73 -5.54 -4.25
CA PHE A 205 -13.13 -4.14 -4.38
C PHE A 205 -14.56 -3.86 -3.90
N GLN A 206 -15.46 -4.83 -3.98
CA GLN A 206 -16.79 -4.68 -3.38
C GLN A 206 -16.71 -4.61 -1.85
N PHE A 207 -15.87 -5.44 -1.24
CA PHE A 207 -15.69 -5.47 0.21
C PHE A 207 -14.94 -4.24 0.74
N TYR A 208 -13.89 -3.82 0.05
CA TYR A 208 -13.05 -2.68 0.44
C TYR A 208 -13.41 -1.38 -0.29
N CYS A 209 -14.66 -1.22 -0.75
CA CYS A 209 -15.09 -0.05 -1.53
C CYS A 209 -14.99 1.27 -0.73
N ALA A 210 -15.07 1.24 0.60
CA ALA A 210 -14.87 2.40 1.45
C ALA A 210 -13.43 2.92 1.43
N TYR A 211 -12.45 2.03 1.23
CA TYR A 211 -11.02 2.36 1.14
C TYR A 211 -10.58 2.60 -0.29
N PHE A 212 -10.96 1.70 -1.18
CA PHE A 212 -10.53 1.65 -2.57
C PHE A 212 -11.73 1.63 -3.52
N PRO A 213 -12.45 2.75 -3.68
CA PRO A 213 -13.49 2.82 -4.70
C PRO A 213 -12.90 2.62 -6.09
N LEU A 214 -13.56 1.75 -6.86
CA LEU A 214 -13.17 1.39 -8.21
C LEU A 214 -14.16 2.00 -9.20
N HIS A 215 -13.67 2.89 -10.06
CA HIS A 215 -14.43 3.54 -11.12
C HIS A 215 -14.09 2.91 -12.46
N ARG A 216 -15.07 2.31 -13.13
CA ARG A 216 -14.89 1.72 -14.45
C ARG A 216 -14.88 2.80 -15.53
N LEU A 217 -13.92 2.72 -16.42
CA LEU A 217 -13.94 3.56 -17.62
C LEU A 217 -15.03 3.11 -18.56
N PRO A 218 -15.95 4.00 -18.98
CA PRO A 218 -17.01 3.65 -19.92
C PRO A 218 -16.46 3.13 -21.24
N GLY A 219 -17.02 2.04 -21.74
CA GLY A 219 -16.62 1.43 -23.02
C GLY A 219 -15.21 0.83 -23.05
N SER A 220 -14.56 0.64 -21.90
CA SER A 220 -13.24 0.02 -21.80
C SER A 220 -13.19 -1.04 -20.72
N PHE A 221 -12.19 -1.90 -20.75
CA PHE A 221 -11.89 -2.85 -19.65
C PHE A 221 -11.09 -2.22 -18.51
N GLY A 222 -10.74 -0.93 -18.62
CA GLY A 222 -9.96 -0.22 -17.65
C GLY A 222 -10.81 0.28 -16.48
N CYS A 223 -10.13 0.53 -15.37
CA CYS A 223 -10.70 1.19 -14.20
C CYS A 223 -9.64 2.09 -13.55
N VAL A 224 -10.12 3.07 -12.81
CA VAL A 224 -9.31 3.89 -11.91
C VAL A 224 -9.68 3.50 -10.48
N ILE A 225 -8.69 3.36 -9.61
CA ILE A 225 -8.86 2.99 -8.22
C ILE A 225 -8.31 4.12 -7.37
N TYR A 226 -9.15 4.72 -6.53
CA TYR A 226 -8.75 5.75 -5.58
C TYR A 226 -8.45 5.15 -4.23
N ASN A 227 -7.63 5.83 -3.43
CA ASN A 227 -7.42 5.51 -2.03
C ASN A 227 -7.93 6.66 -1.17
N ARG A 228 -9.19 6.56 -0.72
CA ARG A 228 -9.85 7.62 0.07
C ARG A 228 -9.24 7.85 1.45
N CYS A 229 -8.56 6.84 1.99
CA CYS A 229 -7.95 6.92 3.33
C CYS A 229 -6.47 7.32 3.28
N TYR A 230 -5.95 7.63 2.09
CA TYR A 230 -4.54 8.02 1.97
C TYR A 230 -4.31 9.38 2.64
N PRO A 231 -3.37 9.49 3.60
CA PRO A 231 -3.11 10.75 4.29
C PRO A 231 -2.50 11.75 3.31
N THR A 232 -3.30 12.66 2.82
CA THR A 232 -2.85 13.84 2.07
C THR A 232 -2.34 14.87 3.07
N GLN A 233 -1.21 15.51 2.78
CA GLN A 233 -0.78 16.67 3.56
C GLN A 233 -1.63 17.85 3.12
N ASP A 234 -2.32 18.43 4.08
CA ASP A 234 -3.10 19.68 3.98
C ASP A 234 -4.20 19.72 2.89
N GLU A 235 -5.44 19.85 3.34
CA GLU A 235 -6.61 20.45 2.64
C GLU A 235 -6.72 20.26 1.11
N CYS A 236 -6.09 19.25 0.55
CA CYS A 236 -6.41 18.84 -0.80
C CYS A 236 -7.72 18.07 -0.72
N ASP A 237 -8.79 18.70 -1.16
CA ASP A 237 -10.05 18.02 -1.35
C ASP A 237 -9.83 16.81 -2.25
N ASP A 238 -10.22 15.64 -1.75
CA ASP A 238 -10.32 14.48 -2.61
C ASP A 238 -11.29 14.83 -3.74
N PRO A 239 -10.99 14.46 -5.00
CA PRO A 239 -11.92 14.73 -6.07
C PRO A 239 -13.27 14.13 -5.71
N SER A 240 -14.33 14.93 -5.78
CA SER A 240 -15.68 14.44 -5.52
C SER A 240 -16.05 13.35 -6.51
N ASP A 241 -16.99 12.46 -6.16
CA ASP A 241 -17.47 11.45 -7.09
C ASP A 241 -18.00 12.08 -8.39
N GLU A 242 -18.53 13.31 -8.33
CA GLU A 242 -18.99 14.09 -9.47
C GLU A 242 -17.85 14.54 -10.38
N GLU A 243 -16.73 15.01 -9.81
CA GLU A 243 -15.54 15.36 -10.58
C GLU A 243 -14.91 14.14 -11.25
N ILE A 244 -14.83 13.03 -10.54
CA ILE A 244 -14.37 11.75 -11.10
C ILE A 244 -15.25 11.35 -12.28
N MET A 245 -16.57 11.38 -12.11
CA MET A 245 -17.50 11.03 -13.16
C MET A 245 -17.43 11.99 -14.35
N ARG A 246 -17.25 13.29 -14.11
CA ARG A 246 -17.02 14.29 -15.16
C ARG A 246 -15.76 14.00 -15.98
N ILE A 247 -14.67 13.68 -15.32
CA ILE A 247 -13.39 13.32 -15.98
C ILE A 247 -13.57 12.04 -16.82
N LEU A 248 -14.21 11.02 -16.25
CA LEU A 248 -14.47 9.77 -16.97
C LEU A 248 -15.35 9.98 -18.18
N GLU A 249 -16.34 10.88 -18.10
CA GLU A 249 -17.19 11.21 -19.25
C GLU A 249 -16.43 11.99 -20.33
N LEU A 250 -15.55 12.92 -19.98
CA LEU A 250 -14.65 13.59 -20.92
C LEU A 250 -13.77 12.59 -21.66
N ILE A 251 -13.19 11.62 -20.94
CA ILE A 251 -12.38 10.54 -21.52
C ILE A 251 -13.23 9.70 -22.48
N ARG A 252 -14.47 9.39 -22.10
CA ARG A 252 -15.42 8.66 -22.94
C ARG A 252 -15.74 9.41 -24.23
N ILE A 253 -16.02 10.69 -24.16
CA ILE A 253 -16.34 11.53 -25.33
C ILE A 253 -15.13 11.60 -26.26
N LYS A 254 -13.93 11.91 -25.74
CA LYS A 254 -12.71 11.96 -26.53
C LYS A 254 -12.35 10.59 -27.16
N ALA A 255 -12.59 9.48 -26.45
CA ALA A 255 -12.37 8.14 -26.98
C ALA A 255 -13.38 7.72 -28.07
N ARG A 256 -14.65 8.13 -27.95
CA ARG A 256 -15.70 7.85 -28.95
C ARG A 256 -15.48 8.59 -30.25
N ASN A 257 -15.06 9.84 -30.20
CA ASN A 257 -14.86 10.67 -31.39
C ASN A 257 -13.73 10.19 -32.32
N THR A 258 -13.13 9.06 -32.03
CA THR A 258 -12.04 8.45 -32.79
C THR A 258 -12.40 7.06 -33.33
N HIS A 259 -13.68 6.67 -33.34
CA HIS A 259 -14.15 5.38 -33.82
C HIS A 259 -14.05 5.24 -35.33
N THR A 260 -13.42 4.16 -35.78
CA THR A 260 -13.54 3.63 -37.13
C THR A 260 -14.62 2.54 -37.12
N GLU A 261 -15.63 2.68 -37.96
CA GLU A 261 -16.69 1.71 -38.18
C GLU A 261 -16.11 0.39 -38.70
N GLY A 262 -16.53 -0.74 -38.11
CA GLY A 262 -16.27 -2.07 -38.68
C GLY A 262 -15.20 -2.95 -38.00
N ALA A 263 -14.64 -2.57 -36.84
CA ALA A 263 -13.70 -3.42 -36.14
C ALA A 263 -14.37 -4.34 -35.12
N ASP A 264 -13.81 -5.54 -34.93
CA ASP A 264 -14.21 -6.52 -33.93
C ASP A 264 -14.28 -5.89 -32.51
N ASN A 265 -15.37 -6.16 -31.78
CA ASN A 265 -15.65 -5.57 -30.46
C ASN A 265 -14.49 -5.68 -29.46
N GLU A 266 -13.71 -6.75 -29.52
CA GLU A 266 -12.57 -6.94 -28.63
C GLU A 266 -11.40 -6.03 -29.01
N ARG A 267 -11.16 -5.82 -30.31
CA ARG A 267 -10.17 -4.86 -30.82
C ARG A 267 -10.57 -3.42 -30.50
N ILE A 268 -11.85 -3.11 -30.64
CA ILE A 268 -12.42 -1.81 -30.30
C ILE A 268 -12.19 -1.51 -28.81
N ASN A 269 -12.51 -2.45 -27.95
CA ASN A 269 -12.36 -2.27 -26.50
C ASN A 269 -10.88 -2.10 -26.09
N ARG A 270 -9.95 -2.85 -26.69
CA ARG A 270 -8.50 -2.67 -26.47
C ARG A 270 -8.02 -1.31 -26.97
N PHE A 271 -8.51 -0.87 -28.11
CA PHE A 271 -8.19 0.44 -28.68
C PHE A 271 -8.73 1.57 -27.79
N VAL A 272 -9.97 1.48 -27.33
CA VAL A 272 -10.57 2.47 -26.41
C VAL A 272 -9.81 2.53 -25.09
N ALA A 273 -9.40 1.40 -24.53
CA ALA A 273 -8.58 1.37 -23.32
C ALA A 273 -7.21 2.03 -23.52
N TRP A 274 -6.56 1.77 -24.65
CA TRP A 274 -5.29 2.42 -25.02
C TRP A 274 -5.48 3.92 -25.24
N LYS A 275 -6.54 4.32 -25.93
CA LYS A 275 -6.84 5.73 -26.23
C LYS A 275 -7.22 6.48 -24.93
N SER A 276 -7.97 5.87 -24.04
CA SER A 276 -8.30 6.45 -22.73
C SER A 276 -7.04 6.75 -21.91
N ARG A 277 -6.06 5.83 -21.93
CA ARG A 277 -4.75 6.07 -21.29
C ARG A 277 -4.03 7.26 -21.89
N LYS A 278 -4.05 7.39 -23.22
CA LYS A 278 -3.42 8.49 -23.93
C LYS A 278 -4.09 9.84 -23.61
N VAL A 279 -5.42 9.87 -23.56
CA VAL A 279 -6.18 11.07 -23.19
C VAL A 279 -5.93 11.48 -21.73
N ILE A 280 -5.86 10.52 -20.80
CA ILE A 280 -5.48 10.82 -19.42
C ILE A 280 -4.08 11.42 -19.37
N GLN A 281 -3.13 10.87 -20.13
CA GLN A 281 -1.77 11.40 -20.20
C GLN A 281 -1.73 12.83 -20.76
N GLU A 282 -2.49 13.09 -21.83
CA GLU A 282 -2.59 14.43 -22.42
C GLU A 282 -3.19 15.44 -21.46
N LEU A 283 -4.25 15.05 -20.70
CA LEU A 283 -4.82 15.91 -19.67
C LEU A 283 -3.83 16.17 -18.51
N GLU A 284 -3.09 15.16 -18.07
CA GLU A 284 -2.04 15.31 -17.06
C GLU A 284 -0.94 16.29 -17.52
N ASP A 285 -0.57 16.23 -18.79
CA ASP A 285 0.44 17.10 -19.38
C ASP A 285 -0.08 18.55 -19.55
N GLU A 286 -1.37 18.74 -19.87
CA GLU A 286 -2.04 20.05 -19.95
C GLU A 286 -2.08 20.74 -18.57
N TYR A 287 -2.55 20.03 -17.53
CA TYR A 287 -2.57 20.55 -16.16
C TYR A 287 -1.18 20.92 -15.64
N THR A 288 -0.17 20.17 -16.05
CA THR A 288 1.22 20.47 -15.65
C THR A 288 1.73 21.75 -16.30
N LYS A 289 1.24 22.13 -17.48
CA LYS A 289 1.65 23.35 -18.19
C LYS A 289 0.97 24.60 -17.63
N GLU A 290 -0.33 24.50 -17.24
CA GLU A 290 -1.09 25.62 -16.68
C GLU A 290 -0.57 26.06 -15.31
N GLU A 291 -0.01 25.13 -14.51
CA GLU A 291 0.56 25.48 -13.20
C GLU A 291 2.01 26.05 -13.27
N ILE A 292 2.65 26.05 -14.44
CA ILE A 292 4.01 26.60 -14.64
C ILE A 292 3.95 28.03 -15.17
N GLN A 293 2.80 28.49 -15.65
CA GLN A 293 2.55 29.87 -16.06
C GLN A 293 2.04 30.71 -14.90
#